data_a0b0b386fde40a40c1bdbfe51b4dd5fe
#
_entry.id   a0b0b386fde40a40c1bdbfe51b4dd5fe
#
_cell.length_a   1.000
_cell.length_b   1.000
_cell.length_c   1.000
_cell.angle_alpha   90.00
_cell.angle_beta   90.00
_cell.angle_gamma   90.00
#
_symmetry.space_group_name_H-M   'P 1'
#
loop_
_entity.id
_entity.type
_entity.pdbx_description
1 polymer ?
#
loop_
_entity_poly.entity_id
_entity_poly.type
_entity_poly.pdbx_seq_one_letter_code
_entity_poly.pdbx_strand_id
1 'polypeptide(L)'
;MKKSTITIVVPVFNVEDFVNETLLSIKNQISQADEVIVINDGSTDRSGNIINNFAQLQGWKIIQTLNQGLGLTRNFGRSIASSDYIYFLDSDDIIKDGLILRMREIIHQYNKPEMILFSGESF
;
A
#
# COMPACT_ATOMS: atom_id res chain seq x y z
N MET A 1 -24.36 -0.98 8.14
CA MET A 1 -23.43 -2.10 7.97
C MET A 1 -22.01 -1.56 7.72
N LYS A 2 -21.06 -2.03 8.51
CA LYS A 2 -19.68 -1.56 8.41
C LYS A 2 -19.03 -2.14 7.14
N LYS A 3 -18.47 -1.27 6.29
CA LYS A 3 -17.73 -1.71 5.12
C LYS A 3 -16.43 -2.39 5.55
N SER A 4 -16.04 -3.45 4.86
CA SER A 4 -14.73 -4.03 5.05
C SER A 4 -13.65 -3.03 4.65
N THR A 5 -12.58 -2.97 5.44
CA THR A 5 -11.49 -2.03 5.23
C THR A 5 -10.29 -2.73 4.61
N ILE A 6 -9.49 -1.97 3.91
CA ILE A 6 -8.30 -2.47 3.20
C ILE A 6 -7.09 -1.68 3.70
N THR A 7 -6.02 -2.39 4.04
CA THR A 7 -4.72 -1.78 4.28
C THR A 7 -3.86 -2.00 3.05
N ILE A 8 -3.28 -0.93 2.53
CA ILE A 8 -2.27 -1.03 1.47
C ILE A 8 -0.91 -0.89 2.12
N VAL A 9 -0.08 -1.90 1.97
CA VAL A 9 1.29 -1.91 2.48
C VAL A 9 2.24 -1.67 1.31
N VAL A 10 3.04 -0.63 1.40
CA VAL A 10 3.97 -0.22 0.34
C VAL A 10 5.41 -0.29 0.86
N PRO A 11 6.13 -1.39 0.58
CA PRO A 11 7.56 -1.44 0.90
C PRO A 11 8.33 -0.54 -0.07
N VAL A 12 9.24 0.28 0.46
CA VAL A 12 10.01 1.24 -0.34
C VAL A 12 11.49 1.03 -0.10
N PHE A 13 12.25 0.80 -1.18
CA PHE A 13 13.70 0.77 -1.15
C PHE A 13 14.27 1.28 -2.47
N ASN A 14 14.88 2.47 -2.45
CA ASN A 14 15.58 3.05 -3.60
C ASN A 14 14.75 3.05 -4.90
N VAL A 15 13.58 3.67 -4.85
CA VAL A 15 12.63 3.76 -5.97
C VAL A 15 12.24 5.22 -6.27
N GLU A 16 13.19 6.14 -6.14
CA GLU A 16 12.89 7.58 -6.28
C GLU A 16 12.24 7.95 -7.61
N ASP A 17 12.54 7.20 -8.69
CA ASP A 17 11.99 7.50 -10.00
C ASP A 17 10.53 7.03 -10.17
N PHE A 18 10.04 6.17 -9.27
CA PHE A 18 8.73 5.52 -9.42
C PHE A 18 7.77 5.79 -8.28
N VAL A 19 8.28 6.01 -7.07
CA VAL A 19 7.45 5.98 -5.85
C VAL A 19 6.36 7.04 -5.87
N ASN A 20 6.60 8.20 -6.45
CA ASN A 20 5.59 9.27 -6.50
C ASN A 20 4.35 8.84 -7.28
N GLU A 21 4.52 8.19 -8.42
CA GLU A 21 3.40 7.69 -9.23
C GLU A 21 2.65 6.59 -8.50
N THR A 22 3.39 5.70 -7.82
CA THR A 22 2.80 4.64 -7.00
C THR A 22 1.89 5.22 -5.93
N LEU A 23 2.39 6.19 -5.16
CA LEU A 23 1.62 6.83 -4.09
C LEU A 23 0.42 7.59 -4.62
N LEU A 24 0.57 8.26 -5.75
CA LEU A 24 -0.53 8.98 -6.39
C LEU A 24 -1.64 8.03 -6.83
N SER A 25 -1.30 6.86 -7.35
CA SER A 25 -2.29 5.85 -7.74
C SER A 25 -3.09 5.34 -6.55
N ILE A 26 -2.49 5.26 -5.37
CA ILE A 26 -3.19 4.92 -4.13
C ILE A 26 -4.15 6.05 -3.75
N LYS A 27 -3.64 7.27 -3.70
CA LYS A 27 -4.43 8.44 -3.31
C LYS A 27 -5.72 8.57 -4.11
N ASN A 28 -5.66 8.28 -5.41
CA ASN A 28 -6.80 8.45 -6.30
C ASN A 28 -7.90 7.42 -6.09
N GLN A 29 -7.63 6.33 -5.35
CA GLN A 29 -8.59 5.23 -5.19
C GLN A 29 -8.98 4.94 -3.74
N ILE A 30 -8.11 5.31 -2.79
CA ILE A 30 -8.32 4.95 -1.38
C ILE A 30 -9.43 5.80 -0.76
N SER A 31 -10.19 5.23 0.18
CA SER A 31 -11.15 5.98 0.98
C SER A 31 -10.57 6.28 2.36
N GLN A 32 -11.21 7.20 3.09
CA GLN A 32 -10.76 7.56 4.44
C GLN A 32 -10.82 6.40 5.45
N ALA A 33 -11.66 5.40 5.18
CA ALA A 33 -11.79 4.24 6.04
C ALA A 33 -10.63 3.26 5.88
N ASP A 34 -9.87 3.38 4.81
CA ASP A 34 -8.75 2.48 4.53
C ASP A 34 -7.45 2.99 5.16
N GLU A 35 -6.50 2.10 5.27
CA GLU A 35 -5.20 2.38 5.87
C GLU A 35 -4.11 2.26 4.81
N VAL A 36 -3.16 3.18 4.82
CA VAL A 36 -1.95 3.09 4.00
C VAL A 36 -0.74 3.11 4.91
N ILE A 37 0.11 2.10 4.76
CA ILE A 37 1.35 1.97 5.51
C ILE A 37 2.50 1.95 4.51
N VAL A 38 3.33 2.98 4.56
CA VAL A 38 4.51 3.07 3.71
C VAL A 38 5.74 2.79 4.57
N ILE A 39 6.51 1.78 4.18
CA ILE A 39 7.67 1.36 4.96
C ILE A 39 8.93 1.67 4.15
N ASN A 40 9.69 2.65 4.61
CA ASN A 40 10.98 2.97 4.02
C ASN A 40 12.05 2.06 4.59
N ASP A 41 12.44 1.07 3.81
CA ASP A 41 13.37 0.02 4.23
C ASP A 41 14.83 0.41 4.00
N GLY A 42 15.21 1.52 4.59
CA GLY A 42 16.60 1.99 4.56
C GLY A 42 17.04 2.60 3.23
N SER A 43 16.14 3.26 2.50
CA SER A 43 16.50 3.92 1.24
C SER A 43 17.62 4.94 1.43
N THR A 44 18.55 4.94 0.47
CA THR A 44 19.68 5.87 0.44
C THR A 44 19.53 6.95 -0.62
N ASP A 45 18.50 6.87 -1.45
CA ASP A 45 18.16 7.86 -2.47
C ASP A 45 17.10 8.86 -1.94
N ARG A 46 16.39 9.54 -2.83
CA ARG A 46 15.36 10.52 -2.48
C ARG A 46 14.01 9.91 -2.11
N SER A 47 13.89 8.58 -2.12
CA SER A 47 12.62 7.91 -1.79
C SER A 47 12.08 8.38 -0.44
N GLY A 48 12.95 8.46 0.58
CA GLY A 48 12.53 8.90 1.92
C GLY A 48 11.92 10.29 1.93
N ASN A 49 12.54 11.25 1.23
CA ASN A 49 12.01 12.62 1.15
C ASN A 49 10.67 12.66 0.42
N ILE A 50 10.55 11.92 -0.67
CA ILE A 50 9.32 11.88 -1.46
C ILE A 50 8.16 11.34 -0.65
N ILE A 51 8.36 10.19 0.02
CA ILE A 51 7.28 9.58 0.81
C ILE A 51 6.91 10.42 2.03
N ASN A 52 7.88 11.05 2.68
CA ASN A 52 7.59 11.92 3.82
C ASN A 52 6.71 13.11 3.43
N ASN A 53 7.05 13.77 2.33
CA ASN A 53 6.26 14.90 1.85
C ASN A 53 4.85 14.46 1.46
N PHE A 54 4.73 13.35 0.74
CA PHE A 54 3.44 12.87 0.25
C PHE A 54 2.54 12.41 1.39
N ALA A 55 3.09 11.59 2.29
CA ALA A 55 2.30 10.99 3.36
C ALA A 55 1.86 11.99 4.41
N GLN A 56 2.66 13.03 4.66
CA GLN A 56 2.26 14.12 5.55
C GLN A 56 0.95 14.77 5.12
N LEU A 57 0.82 14.98 3.80
CA LEU A 57 -0.39 15.58 3.23
C LEU A 57 -1.59 14.65 3.30
N GLN A 58 -1.38 13.34 3.29
CA GLN A 58 -2.44 12.35 3.28
C GLN A 58 -2.77 11.76 4.64
N GLY A 59 -1.94 11.97 5.65
CA GLY A 59 -2.13 11.36 6.96
C GLY A 59 -1.84 9.86 6.97
N TRP A 60 -1.05 9.36 6.04
CA TRP A 60 -0.67 7.94 5.98
C TRP A 60 0.42 7.62 7.00
N LYS A 61 0.51 6.36 7.41
CA LYS A 61 1.57 5.89 8.30
C LYS A 61 2.85 5.70 7.52
N ILE A 62 3.94 6.29 8.01
CA ILE A 62 5.27 6.07 7.47
C ILE A 62 6.14 5.46 8.54
N ILE A 63 6.84 4.39 8.19
CA ILE A 63 7.74 3.68 9.10
C ILE A 63 9.11 3.59 8.44
N GLN A 64 10.13 3.86 9.25
CA GLN A 64 11.52 3.73 8.83
C GLN A 64 12.08 2.45 9.42
N THR A 65 12.75 1.65 8.58
CA THR A 65 13.47 0.48 9.05
C THR A 65 14.91 0.52 8.54
N LEU A 66 15.81 -0.17 9.22
CA LEU A 66 17.09 -0.51 8.64
C LEU A 66 16.83 -1.52 7.54
N ASN A 67 17.62 -1.49 6.47
CA ASN A 67 17.39 -2.39 5.33
C ASN A 67 17.35 -3.85 5.80
N GLN A 68 16.19 -4.46 5.72
CA GLN A 68 15.95 -5.83 6.16
C GLN A 68 15.48 -6.74 5.01
N GLY A 69 15.17 -6.15 3.86
CA GLY A 69 14.70 -6.88 2.68
C GLY A 69 13.18 -6.93 2.57
N LEU A 70 12.72 -7.23 1.36
CA LEU A 70 11.30 -7.15 0.98
C LEU A 70 10.41 -8.08 1.82
N GLY A 71 10.87 -9.33 2.04
CA GLY A 71 10.08 -10.30 2.79
C GLY A 71 9.81 -9.86 4.22
N LEU A 72 10.83 -9.41 4.94
CA LEU A 72 10.68 -8.93 6.31
C LEU A 72 9.86 -7.64 6.36
N THR A 73 10.04 -6.77 5.39
CA THR A 73 9.27 -5.51 5.31
C THR A 73 7.79 -5.78 5.10
N ARG A 74 7.43 -6.70 4.22
CA ARG A 74 6.04 -7.13 4.05
C ARG A 74 5.47 -7.74 5.32
N ASN A 75 6.22 -8.63 5.98
CA ASN A 75 5.79 -9.23 7.25
C ASN A 75 5.56 -8.18 8.33
N PHE A 76 6.43 -7.18 8.40
CA PHE A 76 6.27 -6.09 9.34
C PHE A 76 4.97 -5.31 9.05
N GLY A 77 4.74 -4.93 7.80
CA GLY A 77 3.51 -4.24 7.41
C GLY A 77 2.26 -5.05 7.77
N ARG A 78 2.30 -6.34 7.50
CA ARG A 78 1.21 -7.25 7.86
C ARG A 78 0.95 -7.26 9.36
N SER A 79 2.01 -7.24 10.18
CA SER A 79 1.88 -7.32 11.64
C SER A 79 1.22 -6.09 12.26
N ILE A 80 1.31 -4.93 11.61
CA ILE A 80 0.78 -3.67 12.13
C ILE A 80 -0.48 -3.20 11.41
N ALA A 81 -0.91 -3.90 10.37
CA ALA A 81 -2.13 -3.57 9.65
C ALA A 81 -3.36 -3.82 10.52
N SER A 82 -4.31 -2.90 10.48
CA SER A 82 -5.52 -2.94 11.31
C SER A 82 -6.81 -3.21 10.53
N SER A 83 -6.71 -3.37 9.22
CA SER A 83 -7.87 -3.57 8.37
C SER A 83 -8.22 -5.05 8.20
N ASP A 84 -9.40 -5.33 7.63
CA ASP A 84 -9.86 -6.69 7.37
C ASP A 84 -9.03 -7.38 6.28
N TYR A 85 -8.54 -6.61 5.33
CA TYR A 85 -7.77 -7.12 4.18
C TYR A 85 -6.49 -6.32 3.99
N ILE A 86 -5.46 -6.98 3.47
CA ILE A 86 -4.18 -6.37 3.18
C ILE A 86 -3.87 -6.54 1.70
N TYR A 87 -3.45 -5.45 1.06
CA TYR A 87 -2.93 -5.47 -0.30
C TYR A 87 -1.49 -4.98 -0.29
N PHE A 88 -0.57 -5.80 -0.79
CA PHE A 88 0.84 -5.42 -0.90
C PHE A 88 1.07 -4.82 -2.28
N LEU A 89 1.56 -3.59 -2.31
CA LEU A 89 1.86 -2.88 -3.54
C LEU A 89 3.35 -2.57 -3.58
N ASP A 90 4.06 -3.12 -4.56
CA ASP A 90 5.46 -2.79 -4.75
C ASP A 90 5.59 -1.33 -5.18
N SER A 91 6.62 -0.66 -4.69
CA SER A 91 6.76 0.80 -4.84
C SER A 91 7.18 1.26 -6.24
N ASP A 92 7.38 0.34 -7.16
CA ASP A 92 7.58 0.59 -8.59
C ASP A 92 6.36 0.21 -9.43
N ASP A 93 5.25 -0.17 -8.80
CA ASP A 93 3.99 -0.48 -9.47
C ASP A 93 2.96 0.62 -9.25
N ILE A 94 1.91 0.60 -10.04
CA ILE A 94 0.73 1.45 -9.83
C ILE A 94 -0.50 0.58 -9.63
N ILE A 95 -1.46 1.11 -8.88
CA ILE A 95 -2.78 0.49 -8.79
C ILE A 95 -3.57 0.94 -10.01
N LYS A 96 -4.04 0.00 -10.81
CA LYS A 96 -4.89 0.31 -11.96
C LYS A 96 -6.19 0.96 -11.49
N ASP A 97 -6.70 1.88 -12.31
CA ASP A 97 -7.98 2.54 -12.02
C ASP A 97 -9.07 1.49 -11.79
N GLY A 98 -9.81 1.67 -10.70
CA GLY A 98 -10.92 0.79 -10.36
C GLY A 98 -10.54 -0.47 -9.60
N LEU A 99 -9.25 -0.73 -9.34
CA LEU A 99 -8.84 -1.97 -8.64
C LEU A 99 -9.38 -2.03 -7.21
N ILE A 100 -9.28 -0.94 -6.46
CA ILE A 100 -9.76 -0.92 -5.07
C ILE A 100 -11.28 -1.09 -5.02
N LEU A 101 -12.00 -0.45 -5.94
CA LEU A 101 -13.44 -0.65 -6.06
C LEU A 101 -13.78 -2.10 -6.38
N ARG A 102 -13.04 -2.72 -7.29
CA ARG A 102 -13.24 -4.12 -7.64
C ARG A 102 -12.97 -5.05 -6.46
N MET A 103 -11.95 -4.77 -5.66
CA MET A 103 -11.68 -5.50 -4.43
C MET A 103 -12.87 -5.44 -3.48
N ARG A 104 -13.45 -4.24 -3.28
CA ARG A 104 -14.62 -4.08 -2.40
C ARG A 104 -15.83 -4.83 -2.92
N GLU A 105 -16.05 -4.83 -4.23
CA GLU A 105 -17.14 -5.58 -4.85
C GLU A 105 -16.98 -7.09 -4.60
N ILE A 106 -15.76 -7.61 -4.75
CA ILE A 106 -15.48 -9.03 -4.52
C ILE A 106 -15.68 -9.38 -3.04
N ILE A 107 -15.19 -8.55 -2.13
CA ILE A 107 -15.37 -8.76 -0.70
C ILE A 107 -16.86 -8.83 -0.35
N HIS A 108 -17.65 -7.94 -0.91
CA HIS A 108 -19.08 -7.90 -0.67
C HIS A 108 -19.81 -9.10 -1.31
N GLN A 109 -19.49 -9.37 -2.59
CA GLN A 109 -20.14 -10.42 -3.38
C GLN A 109 -19.95 -11.83 -2.79
N TYR A 110 -18.74 -12.12 -2.30
CA TYR A 110 -18.37 -13.43 -1.79
C TYR A 110 -18.40 -13.51 -0.27
N ASN A 111 -19.07 -12.58 0.38
CA ASN A 111 -19.28 -12.55 1.83
C ASN A 111 -17.97 -12.64 2.63
N LYS A 112 -17.06 -11.72 2.37
CA LYS A 112 -15.75 -11.62 3.03
C LYS A 112 -14.88 -12.87 2.81
N PRO A 113 -14.42 -13.13 1.60
CA PRO A 113 -13.51 -14.24 1.33
C PRO A 113 -12.23 -14.13 2.14
N GLU A 114 -11.59 -15.25 2.45
CA GLU A 114 -10.33 -15.25 3.20
C GLU A 114 -9.18 -14.66 2.40
N MET A 115 -9.21 -14.81 1.07
CA MET A 115 -8.15 -14.33 0.19
C MET A 115 -8.70 -13.90 -1.15
N ILE A 116 -8.15 -12.81 -1.68
CA ILE A 116 -8.48 -12.32 -3.01
C ILE A 116 -7.18 -12.28 -3.81
N LEU A 117 -7.16 -12.96 -4.96
CA LEU A 117 -6.00 -12.95 -5.84
C LEU A 117 -6.30 -12.13 -7.08
N PHE A 118 -5.39 -11.23 -7.41
CA PHE A 118 -5.41 -10.44 -8.63
C PHE A 118 -4.16 -10.72 -9.44
N SER A 119 -4.31 -10.88 -10.76
CA SER A 119 -3.14 -10.89 -11.63
C SER A 119 -2.63 -9.46 -11.73
N GLY A 120 -1.41 -9.25 -11.24
CA GLY A 120 -0.78 -7.94 -11.31
C GLY A 120 -0.19 -7.70 -12.68
N GLU A 121 -0.31 -6.46 -13.15
CA GLU A 121 0.46 -5.97 -14.27
C GLU A 121 1.34 -4.85 -13.76
N SER A 122 2.66 -5.00 -13.95
CA SER A 122 3.60 -3.95 -13.62
C SER A 122 3.77 -2.99 -14.79
N PHE A 123 4.36 -1.87 -14.51
CA PHE A 123 4.71 -0.86 -15.50
C PHE A 123 5.54 -1.41 -16.63
#